data_127812174e5a9e5a3693c1f8b1575e86
#
_entry.id   127812174e5a9e5a3693c1f8b1575e86
#
_cell.length_a   1.000
_cell.length_b   1.000
_cell.length_c   1.000
_cell.angle_alpha   90.00
_cell.angle_beta   90.00
_cell.angle_gamma   90.00
#
_symmetry.space_group_name_H-M   'P 1'
#
loop_
_entity.id
_entity.type
_entity.pdbx_description
1 polymer ?
#
loop_
_entity_poly.entity_id
_entity_poly.type
_entity_poly.pdbx_seq_one_letter_code
_entity_poly.pdbx_strand_id
1 'polypeptide(L)'
;MKRNNIFLLILLAIGVSSCKTPQATQVNSRTRLQLPTQYNGDTLTAKTTPTSWKMFFTDPQLKALIDSALVNNQDLKITLQQIAVAKSGMIAAKGAMLPSLSVGAEVGVSKAGRYTSEGAGNASTEMTPGKLIPDPLTNYHPGFAFDWELDLFGKLKSSKKAAVERYLATLEGQNAVRASLISQVASNYYTLLALDNKLALIRKYIDLQRQAVKIAEIQKEADSDTELAVEKFKAELAKARSQEFALKQEITECENALNLLLGRYPTPIQRDAKQLLNEDVKTIVTGLPSNLLSHRPDIRQAEHELAAAHWDIETARKAFLPSVNISATLGLEAFNPTYLTRMPKSLAYSVVGGLTAPLINRKAIEANFQQADAAQLQALYEYDKTLLTAYSEVCTLLSKNKNLAAYYALKEEEVKTLEHSVEVSHQLYMNGRATYLDVLEAERDALDAQMELLETRQQQLSCVVDLYRSLGE
;
A
#
# COMPACT_ATOMS: atom_id res chain seq x y z
N MET A 1 66.37 -5.83 8.82
CA MET A 1 65.12 -5.65 8.03
C MET A 1 64.15 -6.90 7.92
N LYS A 2 64.66 -8.13 7.80
CA LYS A 2 63.80 -9.32 7.66
C LYS A 2 62.92 -9.68 8.89
N ARG A 3 63.36 -9.38 10.12
CA ARG A 3 62.67 -9.77 11.37
C ARG A 3 61.46 -8.89 11.68
N ASN A 4 61.43 -7.62 11.25
CA ASN A 4 60.31 -6.71 11.43
C ASN A 4 59.19 -7.00 10.44
N ASN A 5 59.50 -7.47 9.23
CA ASN A 5 58.47 -7.84 8.23
C ASN A 5 57.71 -9.11 8.62
N ILE A 6 58.34 -10.04 9.34
CA ILE A 6 57.71 -11.25 9.87
C ILE A 6 56.74 -10.90 11.00
N PHE A 7 57.07 -9.96 11.89
CA PHE A 7 56.18 -9.48 12.94
C PHE A 7 54.97 -8.74 12.36
N LEU A 8 55.16 -7.95 11.30
CA LEU A 8 54.06 -7.27 10.59
C LEU A 8 53.12 -8.25 9.88
N LEU A 9 53.66 -9.31 9.26
CA LEU A 9 52.90 -10.38 8.63
C LEU A 9 52.15 -11.25 9.65
N ILE A 10 52.68 -11.51 10.82
CA ILE A 10 52.02 -12.23 11.90
C ILE A 10 50.90 -11.38 12.51
N LEU A 11 51.11 -10.08 12.73
CA LEU A 11 50.06 -9.15 13.17
C LEU A 11 48.92 -9.04 12.14
N LEU A 12 49.23 -9.00 10.85
CA LEU A 12 48.26 -9.01 9.76
C LEU A 12 47.48 -10.32 9.71
N ALA A 13 48.14 -11.48 9.91
CA ALA A 13 47.51 -12.80 9.91
C ALA A 13 46.60 -13.03 11.14
N ILE A 14 46.96 -12.52 12.31
CA ILE A 14 46.13 -12.57 13.53
C ILE A 14 44.91 -11.66 13.37
N GLY A 15 45.03 -10.51 12.71
CA GLY A 15 43.89 -9.60 12.42
C GLY A 15 42.85 -10.22 11.50
N VAL A 16 43.26 -11.02 10.53
CA VAL A 16 42.35 -11.66 9.57
C VAL A 16 41.64 -12.89 10.17
N SER A 17 42.28 -13.62 11.08
CA SER A 17 41.65 -14.81 11.72
C SER A 17 40.63 -14.47 12.80
N SER A 18 40.59 -13.24 13.30
CA SER A 18 39.61 -12.78 14.32
C SER A 18 38.30 -12.28 13.77
N CYS A 19 38.13 -12.11 12.47
CA CYS A 19 36.89 -11.62 11.84
C CYS A 19 35.89 -12.76 11.59
N LYS A 20 35.39 -13.42 12.66
CA LYS A 20 34.20 -14.25 12.52
C LYS A 20 32.99 -13.33 12.27
N THR A 21 32.49 -13.34 11.06
CA THR A 21 31.19 -12.72 10.74
C THR A 21 30.06 -13.62 11.24
N PRO A 22 29.03 -13.09 11.90
CA PRO A 22 27.88 -13.89 12.32
C PRO A 22 27.19 -14.50 11.11
N GLN A 23 26.58 -15.66 11.31
CA GLN A 23 25.74 -16.30 10.29
C GLN A 23 24.32 -15.84 10.48
N ALA A 24 23.68 -15.41 9.40
CA ALA A 24 22.25 -15.11 9.39
C ALA A 24 21.44 -16.37 9.65
N THR A 25 20.29 -16.21 10.26
CA THR A 25 19.32 -17.30 10.45
C THR A 25 18.95 -17.87 9.09
N GLN A 26 19.23 -19.18 8.89
CA GLN A 26 18.89 -19.80 7.61
C GLN A 26 17.38 -19.94 7.52
N VAL A 27 16.79 -19.19 6.59
CA VAL A 27 15.40 -19.39 6.16
C VAL A 27 15.36 -20.69 5.36
N ASN A 28 15.09 -21.80 6.05
CA ASN A 28 14.99 -23.11 5.40
C ASN A 28 13.78 -23.11 4.46
N SER A 29 13.98 -23.62 3.24
CA SER A 29 12.88 -23.86 2.28
C SER A 29 11.74 -24.74 2.81
N ARG A 30 11.97 -25.46 3.91
CA ARG A 30 10.96 -26.29 4.61
C ARG A 30 9.99 -25.46 5.48
N THR A 31 10.32 -24.22 5.83
CA THR A 31 9.42 -23.30 6.56
C THR A 31 8.57 -22.45 5.62
N ARG A 32 8.82 -22.44 4.32
CA ARG A 32 7.95 -21.77 3.35
C ARG A 32 6.66 -22.55 3.16
N LEU A 33 5.55 -21.86 3.34
CA LEU A 33 4.23 -22.38 3.03
C LEU A 33 4.16 -22.75 1.53
N GLN A 34 3.73 -23.98 1.26
CA GLN A 34 3.48 -24.41 -0.12
C GLN A 34 2.03 -24.12 -0.47
N LEU A 35 1.81 -23.40 -1.55
CA LEU A 35 0.46 -23.21 -2.07
C LEU A 35 -0.14 -24.55 -2.51
N PRO A 36 -1.43 -24.79 -2.20
CA PRO A 36 -2.17 -25.91 -2.77
C PRO A 36 -2.17 -25.85 -4.31
N THR A 37 -2.29 -27.00 -4.93
CA THR A 37 -2.31 -27.10 -6.41
C THR A 37 -3.64 -26.70 -7.03
N GLN A 38 -4.71 -26.63 -6.22
CA GLN A 38 -6.07 -26.28 -6.66
C GLN A 38 -6.79 -25.48 -5.58
N TYR A 39 -7.75 -24.66 -5.98
CA TYR A 39 -8.69 -24.02 -5.06
C TYR A 39 -9.76 -25.03 -4.64
N ASN A 40 -10.18 -25.00 -3.37
CA ASN A 40 -11.21 -25.90 -2.86
C ASN A 40 -12.55 -25.67 -3.60
N GLY A 41 -12.99 -26.70 -4.35
CA GLY A 41 -14.28 -26.71 -5.05
C GLY A 41 -14.27 -26.20 -6.48
N ASP A 42 -13.11 -25.86 -7.06
CA ASP A 42 -12.99 -25.46 -8.46
C ASP A 42 -12.28 -26.54 -9.27
N THR A 43 -12.94 -27.03 -10.33
CA THR A 43 -12.40 -28.01 -11.26
C THR A 43 -11.93 -27.37 -12.58
N LEU A 44 -12.06 -26.06 -12.73
CA LEU A 44 -11.76 -25.33 -13.96
C LEU A 44 -10.30 -24.87 -13.98
N THR A 45 -9.43 -25.67 -14.57
CA THR A 45 -7.98 -25.39 -14.77
C THR A 45 -7.67 -24.64 -16.08
N ALA A 46 -8.55 -23.79 -16.56
CA ALA A 46 -8.29 -23.02 -17.76
C ALA A 46 -7.24 -21.93 -17.50
N LYS A 47 -6.30 -21.73 -18.44
CA LYS A 47 -5.41 -20.56 -18.40
C LYS A 47 -6.25 -19.30 -18.55
N THR A 48 -6.31 -18.47 -17.50
CA THR A 48 -6.85 -17.13 -17.61
C THR A 48 -5.81 -16.23 -18.28
N THR A 49 -6.21 -15.58 -19.36
CA THR A 49 -5.48 -14.40 -19.86
C THR A 49 -5.94 -13.20 -19.03
N PRO A 50 -5.03 -12.42 -18.43
CA PRO A 50 -5.40 -11.21 -17.71
C PRO A 50 -6.26 -10.30 -18.58
N THR A 51 -7.44 -9.97 -18.12
CA THR A 51 -8.38 -9.14 -18.89
C THR A 51 -8.29 -7.72 -18.34
N SER A 52 -7.98 -6.76 -19.20
CA SER A 52 -7.98 -5.34 -18.77
C SER A 52 -9.34 -4.95 -18.20
N TRP A 53 -9.36 -4.16 -17.12
CA TRP A 53 -10.59 -3.65 -16.50
C TRP A 53 -11.50 -2.93 -17.50
N LYS A 54 -10.94 -2.30 -18.55
CA LYS A 54 -11.73 -1.66 -19.63
C LYS A 54 -12.54 -2.65 -20.47
N MET A 55 -12.09 -3.89 -20.55
CA MET A 55 -12.82 -4.99 -21.22
C MET A 55 -13.71 -5.74 -20.22
N PHE A 56 -13.31 -5.73 -18.94
CA PHE A 56 -14.06 -6.39 -17.89
C PHE A 56 -15.37 -5.68 -17.60
N PHE A 57 -15.41 -4.39 -17.39
CA PHE A 57 -16.64 -3.62 -17.19
C PHE A 57 -17.28 -3.28 -18.53
N THR A 58 -18.63 -3.32 -18.59
CA THR A 58 -19.41 -3.00 -19.80
C THR A 58 -19.99 -1.59 -19.73
N ASP A 59 -20.41 -1.14 -18.54
CA ASP A 59 -21.05 0.15 -18.31
C ASP A 59 -20.09 1.34 -18.61
N PRO A 60 -20.45 2.22 -19.56
CA PRO A 60 -19.62 3.38 -19.90
C PRO A 60 -19.55 4.41 -18.77
N GLN A 61 -20.57 4.53 -17.93
CA GLN A 61 -20.59 5.47 -16.80
C GLN A 61 -19.64 5.00 -15.70
N LEU A 62 -19.65 3.71 -15.38
CA LEU A 62 -18.68 3.11 -14.47
C LEU A 62 -17.24 3.29 -14.98
N LYS A 63 -17.00 3.05 -16.27
CA LYS A 63 -15.67 3.25 -16.87
C LYS A 63 -15.19 4.68 -16.73
N ALA A 64 -16.06 5.66 -16.96
CA ALA A 64 -15.71 7.07 -16.80
C ALA A 64 -15.37 7.43 -15.34
N LEU A 65 -16.10 6.86 -14.37
CA LEU A 65 -15.81 7.02 -12.94
C LEU A 65 -14.44 6.41 -12.58
N ILE A 66 -14.15 5.20 -13.06
CA ILE A 66 -12.85 4.54 -12.83
C ILE A 66 -11.71 5.36 -13.45
N ASP A 67 -11.85 5.82 -14.72
CA ASP A 67 -10.83 6.67 -15.36
C ASP A 67 -10.61 7.96 -14.56
N SER A 68 -11.69 8.61 -14.07
CA SER A 68 -11.59 9.79 -13.22
C SER A 68 -10.89 9.51 -11.89
N ALA A 69 -11.21 8.40 -11.23
CA ALA A 69 -10.56 7.99 -9.98
C ALA A 69 -9.07 7.75 -10.18
N LEU A 70 -8.68 7.03 -11.22
CA LEU A 70 -7.28 6.72 -11.53
C LEU A 70 -6.42 7.96 -11.79
N VAL A 71 -7.02 9.06 -12.21
CA VAL A 71 -6.32 10.34 -12.44
C VAL A 71 -6.29 11.22 -11.19
N ASN A 72 -7.40 11.26 -10.44
CA ASN A 72 -7.62 12.29 -9.42
C ASN A 72 -7.51 11.79 -7.99
N ASN A 73 -7.58 10.48 -7.74
CA ASN A 73 -7.55 9.91 -6.39
C ASN A 73 -6.28 10.34 -5.61
N GLN A 74 -6.47 10.76 -4.36
CA GLN A 74 -5.38 11.27 -3.53
C GLN A 74 -4.44 10.17 -3.04
N ASP A 75 -4.97 8.99 -2.70
CA ASP A 75 -4.14 7.88 -2.23
C ASP A 75 -3.21 7.39 -3.35
N LEU A 76 -3.69 7.36 -4.60
CA LEU A 76 -2.86 7.04 -5.74
C LEU A 76 -1.77 8.09 -5.99
N LYS A 77 -2.08 9.38 -5.78
CA LYS A 77 -1.07 10.46 -5.84
C LYS A 77 -0.04 10.35 -4.72
N ILE A 78 -0.46 9.95 -3.51
CA ILE A 78 0.44 9.70 -2.38
C ILE A 78 1.39 8.55 -2.71
N THR A 79 0.90 7.44 -3.26
CA THR A 79 1.78 6.32 -3.65
C THR A 79 2.78 6.69 -4.73
N LEU A 80 2.43 7.59 -5.68
CA LEU A 80 3.38 8.14 -6.64
C LEU A 80 4.51 8.92 -5.95
N GLN A 81 4.23 9.67 -4.89
CA GLN A 81 5.26 10.34 -4.11
C GLN A 81 6.12 9.36 -3.31
N GLN A 82 5.53 8.29 -2.78
CA GLN A 82 6.29 7.22 -2.12
C GLN A 82 7.28 6.55 -3.08
N ILE A 83 6.90 6.34 -4.34
CA ILE A 83 7.81 5.86 -5.38
C ILE A 83 8.96 6.86 -5.61
N ALA A 84 8.67 8.17 -5.66
CA ALA A 84 9.71 9.19 -5.79
C ALA A 84 10.66 9.20 -4.59
N VAL A 85 10.17 9.02 -3.38
CA VAL A 85 10.98 8.88 -2.16
C VAL A 85 11.86 7.63 -2.24
N ALA A 86 11.31 6.47 -2.57
CA ALA A 86 12.07 5.23 -2.70
C ALA A 86 13.14 5.31 -3.81
N LYS A 87 12.81 5.95 -4.94
CA LYS A 87 13.74 6.25 -6.03
C LYS A 87 14.89 7.13 -5.55
N SER A 88 14.60 8.15 -4.76
CA SER A 88 15.62 9.03 -4.18
C SER A 88 16.53 8.26 -3.22
N GLY A 89 15.98 7.36 -2.41
CA GLY A 89 16.76 6.44 -1.56
C GLY A 89 17.69 5.53 -2.38
N MET A 90 17.22 5.01 -3.50
CA MET A 90 18.05 4.22 -4.42
C MET A 90 19.19 5.08 -5.03
N ILE A 91 18.90 6.33 -5.41
CA ILE A 91 19.90 7.28 -5.93
C ILE A 91 20.94 7.58 -4.84
N ALA A 92 20.53 7.82 -3.60
CA ALA A 92 21.42 8.06 -2.47
C ALA A 92 22.34 6.84 -2.21
N ALA A 93 21.80 5.62 -2.19
CA ALA A 93 22.57 4.40 -2.04
C ALA A 93 23.56 4.17 -3.20
N LYS A 94 23.20 4.59 -4.43
CA LYS A 94 24.11 4.59 -5.56
C LYS A 94 25.21 5.67 -5.39
N GLY A 95 24.84 6.86 -4.92
CA GLY A 95 25.74 7.97 -4.66
C GLY A 95 26.80 7.64 -3.61
N ALA A 96 26.45 6.90 -2.56
CA ALA A 96 27.37 6.45 -1.51
C ALA A 96 28.52 5.56 -2.02
N MET A 97 28.40 4.99 -3.22
CA MET A 97 29.48 4.22 -3.87
C MET A 97 30.46 5.10 -4.66
N LEU A 98 30.13 6.38 -4.86
CA LEU A 98 30.93 7.33 -5.63
C LEU A 98 31.75 8.21 -4.69
N PRO A 99 32.88 8.74 -5.16
CA PRO A 99 33.63 9.73 -4.39
C PRO A 99 32.82 11.01 -4.19
N SER A 100 33.01 11.65 -3.05
CA SER A 100 32.51 12.99 -2.76
C SER A 100 33.62 14.01 -2.92
N LEU A 101 33.28 15.18 -3.45
CA LEU A 101 34.17 16.34 -3.53
C LEU A 101 33.45 17.53 -2.89
N SER A 102 34.05 18.11 -1.90
CA SER A 102 33.59 19.30 -1.21
C SER A 102 34.60 20.45 -1.31
N VAL A 103 34.11 21.66 -1.25
CA VAL A 103 34.93 22.87 -1.11
C VAL A 103 34.63 23.51 0.23
N GLY A 104 35.65 23.89 0.93
CA GLY A 104 35.51 24.51 2.26
C GLY A 104 36.65 25.50 2.54
N ALA A 105 36.47 26.28 3.56
CA ALA A 105 37.50 27.12 4.12
C ALA A 105 37.47 26.96 5.64
N GLU A 106 38.62 26.62 6.20
CA GLU A 106 38.79 26.50 7.65
C GLU A 106 39.67 27.65 8.16
N VAL A 107 39.28 28.22 9.27
CA VAL A 107 40.12 29.23 9.99
C VAL A 107 40.29 28.73 11.41
N GLY A 108 41.52 28.45 11.77
CA GLY A 108 41.89 27.96 13.09
C GLY A 108 42.80 28.95 13.80
N VAL A 109 42.80 28.89 15.14
CA VAL A 109 43.76 29.57 15.99
C VAL A 109 44.28 28.53 16.99
N SER A 110 45.60 28.37 17.03
CA SER A 110 46.23 27.46 17.97
C SER A 110 47.37 28.16 18.73
N LYS A 111 47.61 27.75 19.96
CA LYS A 111 48.74 28.19 20.75
C LYS A 111 49.43 27.01 21.39
N ALA A 112 50.65 26.72 20.95
CA ALA A 112 51.49 25.71 21.59
C ALA A 112 52.04 26.21 22.93
N GLY A 113 52.05 25.33 23.93
CA GLY A 113 52.64 25.67 25.23
C GLY A 113 54.11 26.00 25.10
N ARG A 114 54.58 27.10 25.73
CA ARG A 114 55.98 27.59 25.61
C ARG A 114 57.03 26.52 25.86
N TYR A 115 56.80 25.59 26.78
CA TYR A 115 57.75 24.54 27.20
C TYR A 115 57.58 23.23 26.42
N THR A 116 56.83 23.22 25.32
CA THR A 116 56.80 22.11 24.37
C THR A 116 57.84 22.32 23.26
N SER A 117 58.20 21.27 22.55
CA SER A 117 59.12 21.36 21.41
C SER A 117 58.64 22.33 20.35
N GLU A 118 57.33 22.28 20.08
CA GLU A 118 56.64 23.17 19.11
C GLU A 118 56.65 24.63 19.59
N GLY A 119 56.25 24.90 20.85
CA GLY A 119 56.19 26.25 21.36
C GLY A 119 57.57 26.91 21.56
N ALA A 120 58.60 26.13 21.87
CA ALA A 120 59.97 26.61 21.91
C ALA A 120 60.47 26.90 20.48
N GLY A 121 60.16 26.02 19.51
CA GLY A 121 60.50 26.20 18.11
C GLY A 121 59.85 27.44 17.51
N ASN A 122 58.51 27.60 17.67
CA ASN A 122 57.74 28.75 17.16
C ASN A 122 58.28 30.09 17.65
N ALA A 123 58.78 30.13 18.89
CA ALA A 123 59.34 31.36 19.48
C ALA A 123 60.76 31.72 19.03
N SER A 124 61.47 30.81 18.38
CA SER A 124 62.87 31.00 17.90
C SER A 124 63.00 30.93 16.38
N THR A 125 61.98 30.46 15.66
CA THR A 125 62.02 30.26 14.22
C THR A 125 61.53 31.52 13.48
N GLU A 126 62.37 32.04 12.61
CA GLU A 126 61.96 33.13 11.70
C GLU A 126 61.26 32.54 10.47
N MET A 127 60.12 33.06 10.20
CA MET A 127 59.31 32.73 9.05
C MET A 127 59.80 33.42 7.76
N THR A 128 60.20 34.64 7.92
CA THR A 128 60.91 35.47 6.95
C THR A 128 61.96 36.27 7.74
N PRO A 129 63.08 36.72 7.11
CA PRO A 129 64.07 37.46 7.84
C PRO A 129 63.48 38.58 8.69
N GLY A 130 63.74 38.52 10.02
CA GLY A 130 63.25 39.45 11.02
C GLY A 130 61.80 39.28 11.46
N LYS A 131 61.09 38.23 11.07
CA LYS A 131 59.69 37.93 11.51
C LYS A 131 59.58 36.53 12.08
N LEU A 132 59.34 36.43 13.36
CA LEU A 132 59.05 35.17 14.06
C LEU A 132 57.64 34.65 13.67
N ILE A 133 57.44 33.36 13.96
CA ILE A 133 56.11 32.72 13.85
C ILE A 133 55.14 33.43 14.83
N PRO A 134 53.89 33.79 14.38
CA PRO A 134 52.91 34.41 15.28
C PRO A 134 52.55 33.52 16.46
N ASP A 135 52.36 34.10 17.64
CA ASP A 135 51.83 33.42 18.84
C ASP A 135 50.68 34.26 19.43
N PRO A 136 49.45 33.80 19.37
CA PRO A 136 48.98 32.52 18.84
C PRO A 136 49.11 32.39 17.31
N LEU A 137 49.24 31.15 16.82
CA LEU A 137 49.31 30.82 15.41
C LEU A 137 47.86 30.75 14.82
N THR A 138 47.58 31.60 13.86
CA THR A 138 46.37 31.47 13.03
C THR A 138 46.64 30.56 11.85
N ASN A 139 45.68 29.79 11.42
CA ASN A 139 45.78 28.98 10.20
C ASN A 139 44.51 29.20 9.32
N TYR A 140 44.73 29.44 8.05
CA TYR A 140 43.71 29.62 7.03
C TYR A 140 43.89 28.54 5.98
N HIS A 141 42.83 27.69 5.80
CA HIS A 141 42.91 26.54 4.89
C HIS A 141 41.65 26.52 3.96
N PRO A 142 41.59 27.38 2.92
CA PRO A 142 40.64 27.21 1.84
C PRO A 142 41.09 26.09 0.90
N GLY A 143 40.15 25.18 0.52
CA GLY A 143 40.55 24.07 -0.35
C GLY A 143 39.41 23.14 -0.71
N PHE A 144 39.78 22.09 -1.40
CA PHE A 144 38.90 20.98 -1.78
C PHE A 144 39.21 19.76 -0.89
N ALA A 145 38.20 19.06 -0.47
CA ALA A 145 38.30 17.77 0.20
C ALA A 145 37.57 16.69 -0.64
N PHE A 146 38.28 15.59 -0.83
CA PHE A 146 37.82 14.42 -1.56
C PHE A 146 37.76 13.25 -0.57
N ASP A 147 36.63 12.57 -0.51
CA ASP A 147 36.44 11.39 0.33
C ASP A 147 35.74 10.28 -0.46
N TRP A 148 36.26 9.06 -0.33
CA TRP A 148 35.73 7.89 -1.01
C TRP A 148 35.89 6.62 -0.17
N GLU A 149 34.77 5.95 0.13
CA GLU A 149 34.76 4.61 0.69
C GLU A 149 34.83 3.59 -0.45
N LEU A 150 35.93 2.82 -0.51
CA LEU A 150 36.06 1.72 -1.48
C LEU A 150 35.29 0.50 -1.02
N ASP A 151 34.34 0.07 -1.81
CA ASP A 151 33.43 -1.06 -1.49
C ASP A 151 34.09 -2.43 -1.81
N LEU A 152 35.20 -2.72 -1.17
CA LEU A 152 35.99 -3.96 -1.42
C LEU A 152 35.22 -5.22 -1.04
N PHE A 153 34.39 -5.17 -0.01
CA PHE A 153 33.63 -6.30 0.51
C PHE A 153 32.16 -6.28 0.07
N GLY A 154 31.73 -5.29 -0.68
CA GLY A 154 30.40 -5.18 -1.23
C GLY A 154 29.31 -4.77 -0.21
N LYS A 155 29.68 -4.05 0.87
CA LYS A 155 28.75 -3.47 1.85
C LYS A 155 27.80 -2.47 1.17
N LEU A 156 28.37 -1.49 0.47
CA LEU A 156 27.60 -0.46 -0.24
C LEU A 156 26.81 -1.04 -1.41
N LYS A 157 27.39 -2.03 -2.12
CA LYS A 157 26.69 -2.76 -3.17
C LYS A 157 25.47 -3.51 -2.65
N SER A 158 25.54 -4.12 -1.45
CA SER A 158 24.40 -4.78 -0.81
C SER A 158 23.34 -3.77 -0.38
N SER A 159 23.74 -2.65 0.23
CA SER A 159 22.82 -1.55 0.59
C SER A 159 22.10 -0.99 -0.64
N LYS A 160 22.81 -0.79 -1.76
CA LYS A 160 22.19 -0.38 -3.02
C LYS A 160 21.16 -1.41 -3.51
N LYS A 161 21.46 -2.71 -3.44
CA LYS A 161 20.52 -3.76 -3.84
C LYS A 161 19.27 -3.74 -2.96
N ALA A 162 19.40 -3.58 -1.64
CA ALA A 162 18.27 -3.41 -0.74
C ALA A 162 17.39 -2.21 -1.14
N ALA A 163 18.01 -1.07 -1.47
CA ALA A 163 17.29 0.12 -1.91
C ALA A 163 16.57 -0.09 -3.27
N VAL A 164 17.16 -0.87 -4.20
CA VAL A 164 16.51 -1.23 -5.47
C VAL A 164 15.27 -2.10 -5.22
N GLU A 165 15.39 -3.12 -4.37
CA GLU A 165 14.24 -3.98 -4.03
C GLU A 165 13.11 -3.19 -3.36
N ARG A 166 13.42 -2.27 -2.43
CA ARG A 166 12.41 -1.35 -1.85
C ARG A 166 11.75 -0.46 -2.90
N TYR A 167 12.50 0.03 -3.87
CA TYR A 167 11.93 0.79 -4.98
C TYR A 167 10.95 -0.08 -5.81
N LEU A 168 11.32 -1.32 -6.11
CA LEU A 168 10.44 -2.27 -6.82
C LEU A 168 9.20 -2.61 -5.98
N ALA A 169 9.35 -2.80 -4.66
CA ALA A 169 8.23 -3.00 -3.75
C ALA A 169 7.21 -1.85 -3.80
N THR A 170 7.68 -0.59 -3.84
CA THR A 170 6.77 0.56 -3.95
C THR A 170 6.04 0.64 -5.29
N LEU A 171 6.63 0.15 -6.39
CA LEU A 171 5.95 0.05 -7.67
C LEU A 171 4.80 -0.97 -7.62
N GLU A 172 5.05 -2.13 -7.02
CA GLU A 172 4.00 -3.14 -6.85
C GLU A 172 2.92 -2.68 -5.86
N GLY A 173 3.31 -1.96 -4.80
CA GLY A 173 2.36 -1.31 -3.88
C GLY A 173 1.42 -0.33 -4.60
N GLN A 174 1.92 0.45 -5.56
CA GLN A 174 1.07 1.30 -6.40
C GLN A 174 0.07 0.48 -7.23
N ASN A 175 0.51 -0.63 -7.82
CA ASN A 175 -0.36 -1.52 -8.58
C ASN A 175 -1.47 -2.11 -7.69
N ALA A 176 -1.15 -2.49 -6.44
CA ALA A 176 -2.12 -2.97 -5.46
C ALA A 176 -3.16 -1.89 -5.10
N VAL A 177 -2.72 -0.66 -4.84
CA VAL A 177 -3.63 0.48 -4.57
C VAL A 177 -4.52 0.76 -5.77
N ARG A 178 -3.97 0.71 -6.99
CA ARG A 178 -4.74 0.90 -8.23
C ARG A 178 -5.83 -0.17 -8.40
N ALA A 179 -5.51 -1.44 -8.22
CA ALA A 179 -6.48 -2.54 -8.29
C ALA A 179 -7.57 -2.41 -7.22
N SER A 180 -7.18 -2.06 -6.00
CA SER A 180 -8.12 -1.80 -4.90
C SER A 180 -9.04 -0.62 -5.19
N LEU A 181 -8.53 0.47 -5.75
CA LEU A 181 -9.32 1.65 -6.13
C LEU A 181 -10.37 1.31 -7.18
N ILE A 182 -10.01 0.55 -8.22
CA ILE A 182 -10.94 0.10 -9.25
C ILE A 182 -12.07 -0.73 -8.62
N SER A 183 -11.74 -1.69 -7.76
CA SER A 183 -12.73 -2.52 -7.06
C SER A 183 -13.64 -1.69 -6.16
N GLN A 184 -13.12 -0.74 -5.39
CA GLN A 184 -13.90 0.13 -4.51
C GLN A 184 -14.87 1.03 -5.28
N VAL A 185 -14.41 1.63 -6.39
CA VAL A 185 -15.27 2.46 -7.25
C VAL A 185 -16.41 1.62 -7.84
N ALA A 186 -16.11 0.43 -8.37
CA ALA A 186 -17.12 -0.45 -8.95
C ALA A 186 -18.12 -0.97 -7.91
N SER A 187 -17.67 -1.42 -6.75
CA SER A 187 -18.55 -1.90 -5.67
C SER A 187 -19.45 -0.80 -5.13
N ASN A 188 -18.95 0.41 -4.90
CA ASN A 188 -19.77 1.55 -4.49
C ASN A 188 -20.76 1.96 -5.59
N TYR A 189 -20.37 1.90 -6.86
CA TYR A 189 -21.27 2.18 -7.97
C TYR A 189 -22.44 1.20 -8.02
N TYR A 190 -22.19 -0.12 -7.90
CA TYR A 190 -23.26 -1.11 -7.85
C TYR A 190 -24.12 -0.98 -6.59
N THR A 191 -23.56 -0.59 -5.46
CA THR A 191 -24.32 -0.24 -4.25
C THR A 191 -25.26 0.93 -4.52
N LEU A 192 -24.76 1.96 -5.19
CA LEU A 192 -25.55 3.15 -5.53
C LEU A 192 -26.72 2.81 -6.48
N LEU A 193 -26.48 1.95 -7.50
CA LEU A 193 -27.54 1.47 -8.38
C LEU A 193 -28.61 0.66 -7.62
N ALA A 194 -28.19 -0.16 -6.65
CA ALA A 194 -29.13 -0.92 -5.81
C ALA A 194 -29.99 0.00 -4.93
N LEU A 195 -29.39 1.02 -4.33
CA LEU A 195 -30.10 2.01 -3.52
C LEU A 195 -31.11 2.81 -4.34
N ASP A 196 -30.80 3.18 -5.58
CA ASP A 196 -31.76 3.86 -6.47
C ASP A 196 -32.95 2.96 -6.82
N ASN A 197 -32.70 1.67 -7.10
CA ASN A 197 -33.80 0.72 -7.36
C ASN A 197 -34.64 0.49 -6.10
N LYS A 198 -34.02 0.37 -4.91
CA LYS A 198 -34.74 0.29 -3.63
C LYS A 198 -35.58 1.56 -3.38
N LEU A 199 -35.05 2.74 -3.69
CA LEU A 199 -35.78 4.00 -3.57
C LEU A 199 -36.99 4.07 -4.54
N ALA A 200 -36.81 3.59 -5.76
CA ALA A 200 -37.93 3.52 -6.72
C ALA A 200 -38.99 2.55 -6.25
N LEU A 201 -38.61 1.40 -5.70
CA LEU A 201 -39.50 0.39 -5.16
C LEU A 201 -40.29 0.92 -3.96
N ILE A 202 -39.63 1.55 -2.98
CA ILE A 202 -40.32 2.08 -1.79
C ILE A 202 -41.31 3.23 -2.16
N ARG A 203 -40.98 4.05 -3.16
CA ARG A 203 -41.91 5.08 -3.67
C ARG A 203 -43.14 4.48 -4.28
N LYS A 204 -42.98 3.42 -5.10
CA LYS A 204 -44.13 2.68 -5.64
C LYS A 204 -44.96 2.10 -4.50
N TYR A 205 -44.34 1.52 -3.48
CA TYR A 205 -45.05 1.00 -2.31
C TYR A 205 -45.79 2.10 -1.53
N ILE A 206 -45.19 3.28 -1.33
CA ILE A 206 -45.82 4.45 -0.70
C ILE A 206 -47.11 4.85 -1.47
N ASP A 207 -47.08 4.83 -2.79
CA ASP A 207 -48.25 5.19 -3.61
C ASP A 207 -49.34 4.14 -3.50
N LEU A 208 -49.01 2.84 -3.43
CA LEU A 208 -49.94 1.76 -3.15
C LEU A 208 -50.58 1.92 -1.75
N GLN A 209 -49.79 2.16 -0.72
CA GLN A 209 -50.27 2.36 0.64
C GLN A 209 -51.16 3.60 0.80
N ARG A 210 -50.90 4.68 0.04
CA ARG A 210 -51.81 5.85 0.00
C ARG A 210 -53.18 5.50 -0.57
N GLN A 211 -53.23 4.63 -1.59
CA GLN A 211 -54.47 4.16 -2.14
C GLN A 211 -55.18 3.23 -1.16
N ALA A 212 -54.44 2.33 -0.50
CA ALA A 212 -55.00 1.43 0.51
C ALA A 212 -55.62 2.20 1.68
N VAL A 213 -54.99 3.25 2.19
CA VAL A 213 -55.55 4.13 3.25
C VAL A 213 -56.89 4.72 2.78
N LYS A 214 -57.00 5.27 1.55
CA LYS A 214 -58.22 5.84 1.03
C LYS A 214 -59.33 4.81 0.91
N ILE A 215 -59.01 3.60 0.44
CA ILE A 215 -60.00 2.50 0.32
C ILE A 215 -60.50 2.11 1.71
N ALA A 216 -59.61 1.94 2.68
CA ALA A 216 -59.97 1.60 4.05
C ALA A 216 -60.83 2.68 4.71
N GLU A 217 -60.57 3.97 4.48
CA GLU A 217 -61.40 5.08 4.97
C GLU A 217 -62.81 5.03 4.38
N ILE A 218 -62.96 4.78 3.07
CA ILE A 218 -64.26 4.64 2.40
C ILE A 218 -65.00 3.41 2.93
N GLN A 219 -64.35 2.28 3.10
CA GLN A 219 -64.96 1.05 3.62
C GLN A 219 -65.42 1.19 5.07
N LYS A 220 -64.64 1.93 5.91
CA LYS A 220 -65.08 2.27 7.25
C LYS A 220 -66.34 3.14 7.27
N GLU A 221 -66.47 4.16 6.40
CA GLU A 221 -67.64 4.97 6.28
C GLU A 221 -68.91 4.15 5.84
N ALA A 222 -68.66 3.06 5.10
CA ALA A 222 -69.68 2.13 4.66
C ALA A 222 -69.96 0.98 5.67
N ASP A 223 -69.43 1.04 6.90
CA ASP A 223 -69.46 -0.01 7.94
C ASP A 223 -68.96 -1.38 7.46
N SER A 224 -68.12 -1.38 6.42
CA SER A 224 -67.59 -2.60 5.82
C SER A 224 -66.17 -2.95 6.38
N ASP A 225 -65.52 -2.02 7.09
CA ASP A 225 -64.22 -2.24 7.73
C ASP A 225 -64.11 -1.46 9.07
N THR A 226 -63.04 -1.73 9.80
CA THR A 226 -62.82 -1.21 11.17
C THR A 226 -61.87 -0.01 11.18
N GLU A 227 -61.99 0.86 12.23
CA GLU A 227 -61.00 1.90 12.53
C GLU A 227 -59.60 1.33 12.64
N LEU A 228 -59.45 0.10 13.18
CA LEU A 228 -58.18 -0.57 13.31
C LEU A 228 -57.51 -0.81 11.94
N ALA A 229 -58.28 -1.13 10.90
CA ALA A 229 -57.73 -1.29 9.54
C ALA A 229 -57.16 0.04 9.02
N VAL A 230 -57.89 1.12 9.14
CA VAL A 230 -57.44 2.47 8.72
C VAL A 230 -56.16 2.86 9.43
N GLU A 231 -56.10 2.71 10.76
CA GLU A 231 -54.90 3.07 11.53
C GLU A 231 -53.68 2.18 11.23
N LYS A 232 -53.87 0.90 10.88
CA LYS A 232 -52.79 0.01 10.44
C LYS A 232 -52.23 0.42 9.08
N PHE A 233 -53.06 0.75 8.09
CA PHE A 233 -52.60 1.27 6.79
C PHE A 233 -51.90 2.63 6.93
N LYS A 234 -52.43 3.54 7.79
CA LYS A 234 -51.72 4.82 8.08
C LYS A 234 -50.35 4.61 8.73
N ALA A 235 -50.24 3.65 9.66
CA ALA A 235 -48.96 3.32 10.31
C ALA A 235 -47.96 2.74 9.28
N GLU A 236 -48.37 1.85 8.39
CA GLU A 236 -47.53 1.30 7.35
C GLU A 236 -47.08 2.36 6.32
N LEU A 237 -48.01 3.25 5.92
CA LEU A 237 -47.69 4.40 5.07
C LEU A 237 -46.63 5.30 5.75
N ALA A 238 -46.73 5.59 7.05
CA ALA A 238 -45.78 6.38 7.78
C ALA A 238 -44.40 5.67 7.85
N LYS A 239 -44.38 4.35 8.08
CA LYS A 239 -43.19 3.52 8.07
C LYS A 239 -42.52 3.56 6.69
N ALA A 240 -43.23 3.34 5.60
CA ALA A 240 -42.68 3.38 4.24
C ALA A 240 -42.08 4.77 3.92
N ARG A 241 -42.78 5.85 4.32
CA ARG A 241 -42.24 7.23 4.17
C ARG A 241 -40.96 7.47 5.00
N SER A 242 -40.85 6.88 6.18
CA SER A 242 -39.62 6.98 6.97
C SER A 242 -38.46 6.23 6.30
N GLN A 243 -38.69 5.06 5.72
CA GLN A 243 -37.71 4.29 4.95
C GLN A 243 -37.23 5.06 3.70
N GLU A 244 -38.10 5.82 3.03
CA GLU A 244 -37.72 6.68 1.90
C GLU A 244 -36.62 7.67 2.31
N PHE A 245 -36.71 8.29 3.50
CA PHE A 245 -35.70 9.22 4.01
C PHE A 245 -34.39 8.50 4.38
N ALA A 246 -34.50 7.30 4.94
CA ALA A 246 -33.32 6.48 5.22
C ALA A 246 -32.53 6.13 3.95
N LEU A 247 -33.22 5.65 2.91
CA LEU A 247 -32.63 5.35 1.61
C LEU A 247 -32.01 6.59 0.94
N LYS A 248 -32.65 7.76 1.04
CA LYS A 248 -32.06 9.03 0.54
C LYS A 248 -30.75 9.37 1.25
N GLN A 249 -30.67 9.11 2.55
CA GLN A 249 -29.45 9.34 3.32
C GLN A 249 -28.35 8.36 2.87
N GLU A 250 -28.65 7.07 2.73
CA GLU A 250 -27.71 6.07 2.25
C GLU A 250 -27.18 6.38 0.84
N ILE A 251 -28.04 6.89 -0.06
CA ILE A 251 -27.66 7.36 -1.39
C ILE A 251 -26.64 8.51 -1.26
N THR A 252 -26.92 9.49 -0.40
CA THR A 252 -26.03 10.64 -0.20
C THR A 252 -24.68 10.19 0.35
N GLU A 253 -24.66 9.27 1.31
CA GLU A 253 -23.43 8.70 1.88
C GLU A 253 -22.61 7.95 0.83
N CYS A 254 -23.27 7.13 0.02
CA CYS A 254 -22.63 6.37 -1.06
C CYS A 254 -22.08 7.30 -2.17
N GLU A 255 -22.83 8.34 -2.56
CA GLU A 255 -22.35 9.37 -3.50
C GLU A 255 -21.11 10.11 -2.95
N ASN A 256 -21.13 10.45 -1.66
CA ASN A 256 -19.99 11.11 -1.01
C ASN A 256 -18.77 10.19 -0.93
N ALA A 257 -18.97 8.90 -0.63
CA ALA A 257 -17.89 7.91 -0.66
C ALA A 257 -17.27 7.78 -2.06
N LEU A 258 -18.11 7.71 -3.11
CA LEU A 258 -17.64 7.72 -4.49
C LEU A 258 -16.88 9.01 -4.84
N ASN A 259 -17.41 10.19 -4.48
CA ASN A 259 -16.76 11.46 -4.76
C ASN A 259 -15.38 11.56 -4.06
N LEU A 260 -15.23 10.99 -2.85
CA LEU A 260 -13.95 10.89 -2.16
C LEU A 260 -12.96 10.03 -2.97
N LEU A 261 -13.40 8.86 -3.46
CA LEU A 261 -12.56 8.00 -4.31
C LEU A 261 -12.17 8.69 -5.63
N LEU A 262 -13.07 9.53 -6.17
CA LEU A 262 -12.82 10.35 -7.36
C LEU A 262 -11.95 11.58 -7.09
N GLY A 263 -11.55 11.83 -5.84
CA GLY A 263 -10.73 12.98 -5.45
C GLY A 263 -11.38 14.34 -5.67
N ARG A 264 -12.70 14.43 -5.51
CA ARG A 264 -13.47 15.66 -5.73
C ARG A 264 -14.50 15.93 -4.61
N TYR A 265 -14.98 17.15 -4.52
CA TYR A 265 -16.07 17.52 -3.61
C TYR A 265 -17.39 16.86 -4.00
N PRO A 266 -18.34 16.70 -3.06
CA PRO A 266 -19.64 16.10 -3.30
C PRO A 266 -20.35 16.71 -4.50
N THR A 267 -20.64 15.89 -5.49
CA THR A 267 -21.43 16.22 -6.68
C THR A 267 -22.27 15.00 -7.05
N PRO A 268 -23.48 15.20 -7.63
CA PRO A 268 -24.29 14.08 -8.08
C PRO A 268 -23.54 13.15 -9.04
N ILE A 269 -23.71 11.85 -8.87
CA ILE A 269 -23.11 10.82 -9.73
C ILE A 269 -24.10 10.48 -10.84
N GLN A 270 -23.69 10.65 -12.11
CA GLN A 270 -24.49 10.23 -13.25
C GLN A 270 -24.52 8.69 -13.33
N ARG A 271 -25.73 8.14 -13.43
CA ARG A 271 -25.98 6.70 -13.46
C ARG A 271 -27.34 6.33 -14.04
N ASP A 272 -27.47 5.11 -14.51
CA ASP A 272 -28.76 4.51 -14.88
C ASP A 272 -29.04 3.32 -13.97
N ALA A 273 -30.03 3.46 -13.09
CA ALA A 273 -30.40 2.43 -12.11
C ALA A 273 -30.78 1.09 -12.79
N LYS A 274 -31.31 1.11 -14.02
CA LYS A 274 -31.70 -0.10 -14.77
C LYS A 274 -30.51 -1.02 -15.09
N GLN A 275 -29.30 -0.47 -15.11
CA GLN A 275 -28.10 -1.26 -15.38
C GLN A 275 -27.85 -2.36 -14.34
N LEU A 276 -28.28 -2.19 -13.09
CA LEU A 276 -28.11 -3.21 -12.05
C LEU A 276 -28.69 -4.58 -12.45
N LEU A 277 -29.90 -4.57 -13.03
CA LEU A 277 -30.62 -5.80 -13.41
C LEU A 277 -30.21 -6.30 -14.81
N ASN A 278 -29.73 -5.41 -15.68
CA ASN A 278 -29.33 -5.72 -17.04
C ASN A 278 -27.86 -6.16 -17.19
N GLU A 279 -27.01 -5.85 -16.18
CA GLU A 279 -25.60 -6.25 -16.21
C GLU A 279 -25.47 -7.77 -16.04
N ASP A 280 -24.79 -8.44 -16.96
CA ASP A 280 -24.54 -9.87 -16.83
C ASP A 280 -23.52 -10.18 -15.73
N VAL A 281 -23.83 -11.14 -14.87
CA VAL A 281 -22.88 -11.67 -13.89
C VAL A 281 -21.87 -12.53 -14.63
N LYS A 282 -20.67 -11.99 -14.84
CA LYS A 282 -19.62 -12.67 -15.58
C LYS A 282 -19.13 -13.90 -14.83
N THR A 283 -18.99 -15.00 -15.56
CA THR A 283 -18.31 -16.17 -15.03
C THR A 283 -16.80 -15.92 -15.11
N ILE A 284 -16.14 -15.84 -13.95
CA ILE A 284 -14.69 -15.73 -13.88
C ILE A 284 -14.11 -17.14 -13.82
N VAL A 285 -13.19 -17.42 -14.73
CA VAL A 285 -12.41 -18.67 -14.74
C VAL A 285 -11.17 -18.44 -13.87
N THR A 286 -11.09 -19.16 -12.76
CA THR A 286 -9.94 -19.10 -11.85
C THR A 286 -8.81 -19.93 -12.41
N GLY A 287 -7.62 -19.35 -12.56
CA GLY A 287 -6.41 -20.08 -12.92
C GLY A 287 -5.90 -20.99 -11.79
N LEU A 288 -4.68 -21.46 -11.91
CA LEU A 288 -4.02 -22.21 -10.84
C LEU A 288 -3.65 -21.28 -9.66
N PRO A 289 -3.68 -21.75 -8.39
CA PRO A 289 -3.22 -20.96 -7.25
C PRO A 289 -1.81 -20.40 -7.41
N SER A 290 -0.92 -21.10 -8.10
CA SER A 290 0.43 -20.62 -8.43
C SER A 290 0.45 -19.32 -9.26
N ASN A 291 -0.61 -19.01 -10.00
CA ASN A 291 -0.71 -17.78 -10.78
C ASN A 291 -0.77 -16.53 -9.88
N LEU A 292 -1.26 -16.67 -8.62
CA LEU A 292 -1.26 -15.58 -7.65
C LEU A 292 0.13 -15.00 -7.45
N LEU A 293 1.16 -15.83 -7.45
CA LEU A 293 2.56 -15.42 -7.26
C LEU A 293 3.05 -14.44 -8.32
N SER A 294 2.55 -14.58 -9.55
CA SER A 294 3.00 -13.76 -10.69
C SER A 294 2.08 -12.58 -11.00
N HIS A 295 0.80 -12.63 -10.59
CA HIS A 295 -0.19 -11.63 -10.97
C HIS A 295 -0.57 -10.68 -9.84
N ARG A 296 -0.58 -11.13 -8.58
CA ARG A 296 -0.97 -10.27 -7.46
C ARG A 296 0.13 -9.29 -7.05
N PRO A 297 -0.15 -7.98 -7.14
CA PRO A 297 0.85 -6.96 -6.79
C PRO A 297 1.24 -6.96 -5.31
N ASP A 298 0.31 -7.28 -4.39
CA ASP A 298 0.58 -7.35 -2.94
C ASP A 298 1.55 -8.47 -2.58
N ILE A 299 1.47 -9.63 -3.24
CA ILE A 299 2.42 -10.73 -3.06
C ILE A 299 3.79 -10.33 -3.61
N ARG A 300 3.85 -9.71 -4.80
CA ARG A 300 5.10 -9.23 -5.41
C ARG A 300 5.75 -8.12 -4.58
N GLN A 301 4.95 -7.24 -3.99
CA GLN A 301 5.45 -6.25 -3.04
C GLN A 301 6.13 -6.92 -1.85
N ALA A 302 5.47 -7.88 -1.20
CA ALA A 302 6.02 -8.61 -0.06
C ALA A 302 7.28 -9.42 -0.44
N GLU A 303 7.35 -9.97 -1.65
CA GLU A 303 8.53 -10.66 -2.17
C GLU A 303 9.74 -9.70 -2.30
N HIS A 304 9.54 -8.50 -2.86
CA HIS A 304 10.56 -7.48 -2.96
C HIS A 304 11.00 -6.97 -1.57
N GLU A 305 10.09 -6.82 -0.62
CA GLU A 305 10.43 -6.43 0.76
C GLU A 305 11.26 -7.52 1.46
N LEU A 306 10.93 -8.80 1.27
CA LEU A 306 11.75 -9.91 1.75
C LEU A 306 13.15 -9.93 1.12
N ALA A 307 13.23 -9.68 -0.20
CA ALA A 307 14.50 -9.57 -0.90
C ALA A 307 15.33 -8.38 -0.40
N ALA A 308 14.70 -7.23 -0.12
CA ALA A 308 15.37 -6.07 0.47
C ALA A 308 15.95 -6.40 1.86
N ALA A 309 15.16 -7.04 2.72
CA ALA A 309 15.60 -7.45 4.06
C ALA A 309 16.78 -8.44 4.00
N HIS A 310 16.81 -9.34 3.02
CA HIS A 310 17.97 -10.21 2.78
C HIS A 310 19.24 -9.41 2.45
N TRP A 311 19.15 -8.37 1.63
CA TRP A 311 20.31 -7.52 1.31
C TRP A 311 20.72 -6.64 2.50
N ASP A 312 19.82 -6.29 3.41
CA ASP A 312 20.14 -5.58 4.64
C ASP A 312 20.96 -6.44 5.61
N ILE A 313 20.64 -7.73 5.75
CA ILE A 313 21.47 -8.67 6.52
C ILE A 313 22.88 -8.75 5.91
N GLU A 314 22.99 -8.87 4.59
CA GLU A 314 24.28 -8.89 3.92
C GLU A 314 25.06 -7.59 4.15
N THR A 315 24.39 -6.45 4.19
CA THR A 315 25.01 -5.16 4.52
C THR A 315 25.49 -5.14 5.97
N ALA A 316 24.65 -5.55 6.92
CA ALA A 316 24.98 -5.60 8.34
C ALA A 316 26.11 -6.60 8.64
N ARG A 317 26.11 -7.77 7.98
CA ARG A 317 27.19 -8.76 8.08
C ARG A 317 28.53 -8.20 7.61
N LYS A 318 28.54 -7.45 6.51
CA LYS A 318 29.74 -6.85 5.93
C LYS A 318 30.26 -5.68 6.74
N ALA A 319 29.47 -5.08 7.64
CA ALA A 319 29.92 -4.07 8.58
C ALA A 319 30.93 -4.59 9.64
N PHE A 320 31.05 -5.91 9.80
CA PHE A 320 32.11 -6.53 10.62
C PHE A 320 33.46 -6.56 9.92
N LEU A 321 33.52 -6.36 8.62
CA LEU A 321 34.72 -6.40 7.82
C LEU A 321 35.42 -5.02 7.81
N PRO A 322 36.72 -4.95 7.53
CA PRO A 322 37.40 -3.68 7.41
C PRO A 322 36.80 -2.79 6.31
N SER A 323 36.79 -1.48 6.54
CA SER A 323 36.50 -0.49 5.50
C SER A 323 37.79 0.18 5.02
N VAL A 324 37.81 0.47 3.73
CA VAL A 324 38.94 1.19 3.10
C VAL A 324 38.42 2.54 2.62
N ASN A 325 39.01 3.60 3.15
CA ASN A 325 38.66 4.98 2.79
C ASN A 325 39.89 5.66 2.16
N ILE A 326 39.65 6.44 1.12
CA ILE A 326 40.64 7.34 0.53
C ILE A 326 40.15 8.76 0.78
N SER A 327 40.96 9.55 1.48
CA SER A 327 40.73 10.98 1.67
C SER A 327 41.88 11.76 1.05
N ALA A 328 41.53 12.82 0.32
CA ALA A 328 42.55 13.72 -0.23
C ALA A 328 42.10 15.17 -0.05
N THR A 329 43.05 16.02 0.25
CA THR A 329 42.85 17.45 0.34
C THR A 329 43.78 18.18 -0.63
N LEU A 330 43.28 19.23 -1.25
CA LEU A 330 44.07 20.13 -2.09
C LEU A 330 43.60 21.55 -1.83
N GLY A 331 44.45 22.40 -1.35
CA GLY A 331 44.09 23.77 -1.00
C GLY A 331 45.30 24.69 -0.85
N LEU A 332 45.02 25.84 -0.29
CA LEU A 332 46.01 26.79 0.13
C LEU A 332 46.08 26.80 1.65
N GLU A 333 47.28 26.87 2.22
CA GLU A 333 47.44 26.93 3.68
C GLU A 333 48.45 28.02 4.04
N ALA A 334 48.04 28.88 4.96
CA ALA A 334 48.88 29.93 5.47
C ALA A 334 48.38 30.42 6.84
N PHE A 335 49.30 30.83 7.71
CA PHE A 335 48.95 31.44 9.00
C PHE A 335 48.56 32.94 8.87
N ASN A 336 48.71 33.56 7.69
CA ASN A 336 48.22 34.91 7.41
C ASN A 336 47.56 34.96 6.04
N PRO A 337 46.36 35.57 5.88
CA PRO A 337 45.64 35.63 4.64
C PRO A 337 46.45 36.21 3.46
N THR A 338 47.37 37.14 3.71
CA THR A 338 48.22 37.74 2.70
C THR A 338 49.21 36.76 2.05
N TYR A 339 49.45 35.63 2.68
CA TYR A 339 50.35 34.59 2.15
C TYR A 339 49.59 33.51 1.36
N LEU A 340 48.30 33.44 1.46
CA LEU A 340 47.50 32.48 0.68
C LEU A 340 47.67 32.67 -0.84
N THR A 341 47.84 33.89 -1.28
CA THR A 341 48.02 34.21 -2.71
C THR A 341 49.46 33.97 -3.22
N ARG A 342 50.40 33.60 -2.38
CA ARG A 342 51.80 33.37 -2.76
C ARG A 342 52.06 31.93 -3.29
N MET A 343 51.48 31.64 -4.44
CA MET A 343 51.68 30.40 -5.16
C MET A 343 53.12 30.24 -5.66
N PRO A 344 53.72 29.03 -5.65
CA PRO A 344 53.18 27.75 -5.13
C PRO A 344 53.47 27.52 -3.65
N LYS A 345 54.01 28.50 -2.90
CA LYS A 345 54.47 28.33 -1.51
C LYS A 345 53.32 28.09 -0.52
N SER A 346 52.12 28.52 -0.84
CA SER A 346 50.92 28.30 -0.04
C SER A 346 50.14 27.04 -0.44
N LEU A 347 50.55 26.34 -1.52
CA LEU A 347 49.85 25.12 -1.95
C LEU A 347 50.11 23.99 -0.96
N ALA A 348 49.00 23.48 -0.40
CA ALA A 348 49.03 22.31 0.49
C ALA A 348 48.17 21.19 -0.12
N TYR A 349 48.67 19.96 -0.05
CA TYR A 349 47.89 18.78 -0.45
C TYR A 349 48.20 17.62 0.46
N SER A 350 47.19 16.75 0.64
CA SER A 350 47.42 15.45 1.32
C SER A 350 46.61 14.37 0.60
N VAL A 351 47.12 13.16 0.60
CA VAL A 351 46.38 11.96 0.18
C VAL A 351 46.60 10.89 1.23
N VAL A 352 45.52 10.40 1.82
CA VAL A 352 45.58 9.41 2.91
C VAL A 352 44.70 8.23 2.53
N GLY A 353 45.26 7.03 2.49
CA GLY A 353 44.54 5.78 2.43
C GLY A 353 44.42 5.20 3.84
N GLY A 354 43.18 4.98 4.31
CA GLY A 354 42.92 4.42 5.63
C GLY A 354 42.24 3.05 5.54
N LEU A 355 42.73 2.09 6.33
CA LEU A 355 42.05 0.81 6.58
C LEU A 355 41.55 0.81 8.03
N THR A 356 40.24 0.76 8.23
CA THR A 356 39.63 0.76 9.56
C THR A 356 38.87 -0.53 9.79
N ALA A 357 39.22 -1.25 10.86
CA ALA A 357 38.51 -2.47 11.27
C ALA A 357 37.99 -2.36 12.71
N PRO A 358 36.72 -2.69 12.98
CA PRO A 358 36.20 -2.72 14.34
C PRO A 358 36.74 -3.95 15.09
N LEU A 359 37.64 -3.77 16.03
CA LEU A 359 38.26 -4.86 16.81
C LEU A 359 37.62 -5.05 18.18
N ILE A 360 37.32 -3.96 18.88
CA ILE A 360 36.77 -3.94 20.25
C ILE A 360 35.44 -3.18 20.28
N ASN A 361 34.59 -3.51 21.24
CA ASN A 361 33.27 -2.89 21.40
C ASN A 361 32.36 -2.94 20.13
N ARG A 362 32.21 -4.14 19.62
CA ARG A 362 31.39 -4.41 18.38
C ARG A 362 29.91 -4.52 18.64
N LYS A 363 29.46 -4.22 19.88
CA LYS A 363 28.03 -4.43 20.27
C LYS A 363 27.02 -3.67 19.42
N ALA A 364 27.36 -2.46 18.96
CA ALA A 364 26.48 -1.72 18.04
C ALA A 364 26.35 -2.43 16.68
N ILE A 365 27.43 -3.01 16.17
CA ILE A 365 27.42 -3.77 14.91
C ILE A 365 26.65 -5.10 15.10
N GLU A 366 26.85 -5.77 16.23
CA GLU A 366 26.10 -6.98 16.61
C GLU A 366 24.60 -6.70 16.72
N ALA A 367 24.22 -5.61 17.39
CA ALA A 367 22.82 -5.18 17.51
C ALA A 367 22.19 -4.88 16.14
N ASN A 368 22.90 -4.15 15.27
CA ASN A 368 22.43 -3.89 13.91
C ASN A 368 22.26 -5.17 13.08
N PHE A 369 23.18 -6.14 13.26
CA PHE A 369 23.03 -7.44 12.61
C PHE A 369 21.83 -8.22 13.13
N GLN A 370 21.64 -8.30 14.47
CA GLN A 370 20.51 -8.97 15.09
C GLN A 370 19.19 -8.31 14.67
N GLN A 371 19.15 -6.98 14.57
CA GLN A 371 17.99 -6.23 14.08
C GLN A 371 17.67 -6.59 12.62
N ALA A 372 18.69 -6.65 11.76
CA ALA A 372 18.51 -7.02 10.36
C ALA A 372 18.04 -8.49 10.21
N ASP A 373 18.58 -9.41 11.02
CA ASP A 373 18.18 -10.82 11.04
C ASP A 373 16.72 -10.98 11.48
N ALA A 374 16.32 -10.29 12.56
CA ALA A 374 14.92 -10.29 13.01
C ALA A 374 13.98 -9.65 11.98
N ALA A 375 14.40 -8.56 11.32
CA ALA A 375 13.62 -7.91 10.26
C ALA A 375 13.43 -8.81 9.03
N GLN A 376 14.42 -9.64 8.68
CA GLN A 376 14.27 -10.62 7.60
C GLN A 376 13.24 -11.70 7.97
N LEU A 377 13.28 -12.21 9.20
CA LEU A 377 12.28 -13.18 9.67
C LEU A 377 10.88 -12.57 9.69
N GLN A 378 10.75 -11.31 10.12
CA GLN A 378 9.50 -10.57 10.06
C GLN A 378 8.99 -10.47 8.62
N ALA A 379 9.82 -10.05 7.67
CA ALA A 379 9.45 -9.93 6.27
C ALA A 379 9.04 -11.30 5.67
N LEU A 380 9.68 -12.40 6.09
CA LEU A 380 9.29 -13.75 5.70
C LEU A 380 7.87 -14.11 6.20
N TYR A 381 7.59 -13.86 7.48
CA TYR A 381 6.27 -14.15 8.03
C TYR A 381 5.18 -13.26 7.44
N GLU A 382 5.49 -12.02 7.09
CA GLU A 382 4.57 -11.13 6.38
C GLU A 382 4.31 -11.61 4.95
N TYR A 383 5.32 -12.08 4.24
CA TYR A 383 5.14 -12.72 2.93
C TYR A 383 4.24 -13.97 3.03
N ASP A 384 4.51 -14.87 3.97
CA ASP A 384 3.71 -16.07 4.19
C ASP A 384 2.25 -15.72 4.56
N LYS A 385 2.05 -14.72 5.41
CA LYS A 385 0.72 -14.21 5.79
C LYS A 385 -0.02 -13.63 4.58
N THR A 386 0.66 -12.85 3.75
CA THR A 386 0.07 -12.28 2.52
C THR A 386 -0.38 -13.39 1.58
N LEU A 387 0.44 -14.43 1.43
CA LEU A 387 0.14 -15.60 0.61
C LEU A 387 -1.10 -16.38 1.11
N LEU A 388 -1.16 -16.63 2.42
CA LEU A 388 -2.31 -17.29 3.06
C LEU A 388 -3.59 -16.45 2.90
N THR A 389 -3.49 -15.15 3.12
CA THR A 389 -4.61 -14.21 2.99
C THR A 389 -5.12 -14.21 1.55
N ALA A 390 -4.22 -14.12 0.58
CA ALA A 390 -4.57 -14.11 -0.84
C ALA A 390 -5.28 -15.39 -1.27
N TYR A 391 -4.76 -16.56 -0.87
CA TYR A 391 -5.39 -17.84 -1.16
C TYR A 391 -6.76 -17.98 -0.50
N SER A 392 -6.86 -17.64 0.77
CA SER A 392 -8.11 -17.70 1.56
C SER A 392 -9.19 -16.76 0.99
N GLU A 393 -8.79 -15.56 0.54
CA GLU A 393 -9.66 -14.59 -0.11
C GLU A 393 -10.29 -15.18 -1.38
N VAL A 394 -9.49 -15.75 -2.27
CA VAL A 394 -9.99 -16.38 -3.51
C VAL A 394 -10.94 -17.53 -3.18
N CYS A 395 -10.57 -18.44 -2.26
CA CYS A 395 -11.44 -19.54 -1.86
C CYS A 395 -12.80 -19.05 -1.31
N THR A 396 -12.77 -18.01 -0.49
CA THR A 396 -13.98 -17.41 0.10
C THR A 396 -14.86 -16.79 -0.97
N LEU A 397 -14.27 -16.03 -1.90
CA LEU A 397 -15.01 -15.38 -2.99
C LEU A 397 -15.59 -16.39 -3.98
N LEU A 398 -14.89 -17.48 -4.28
CA LEU A 398 -15.43 -18.57 -5.11
C LEU A 398 -16.64 -19.22 -4.47
N SER A 399 -16.57 -19.56 -3.20
CA SER A 399 -17.69 -20.11 -2.45
C SER A 399 -18.85 -19.11 -2.38
N LYS A 400 -18.58 -17.83 -2.10
CA LYS A 400 -19.58 -16.76 -2.07
C LYS A 400 -20.26 -16.60 -3.41
N ASN A 401 -19.52 -16.58 -4.51
CA ASN A 401 -20.07 -16.45 -5.87
C ASN A 401 -21.04 -17.58 -6.21
N LYS A 402 -20.65 -18.83 -5.90
CA LYS A 402 -21.49 -20.03 -6.09
C LYS A 402 -22.78 -19.95 -5.26
N ASN A 403 -22.67 -19.61 -3.98
CA ASN A 403 -23.81 -19.53 -3.09
C ASN A 403 -24.76 -18.39 -3.45
N LEU A 404 -24.22 -17.21 -3.82
CA LEU A 404 -25.03 -16.09 -4.27
C LEU A 404 -25.78 -16.38 -5.57
N ALA A 405 -25.23 -17.17 -6.48
CA ALA A 405 -25.92 -17.58 -7.71
C ALA A 405 -27.15 -18.44 -7.38
N ALA A 406 -27.00 -19.44 -6.50
CA ALA A 406 -28.11 -20.28 -6.07
C ALA A 406 -29.14 -19.48 -5.24
N TYR A 407 -28.67 -18.62 -4.35
CA TYR A 407 -29.52 -17.78 -3.52
C TYR A 407 -30.38 -16.81 -4.36
N TYR A 408 -29.75 -16.17 -5.37
CA TYR A 408 -30.47 -15.26 -6.27
C TYR A 408 -31.58 -15.96 -7.06
N ALA A 409 -31.32 -17.17 -7.57
CA ALA A 409 -32.34 -17.94 -8.30
C ALA A 409 -33.56 -18.27 -7.43
N LEU A 410 -33.33 -18.67 -6.17
CA LEU A 410 -34.41 -18.94 -5.23
C LEU A 410 -35.16 -17.65 -4.81
N LYS A 411 -34.47 -16.54 -4.64
CA LYS A 411 -35.10 -15.24 -4.35
C LYS A 411 -35.91 -14.71 -5.52
N GLU A 412 -35.46 -14.95 -6.75
CA GLU A 412 -36.29 -14.60 -7.94
C GLU A 412 -37.59 -15.40 -8.01
N GLU A 413 -37.56 -16.69 -7.65
CA GLU A 413 -38.75 -17.53 -7.55
C GLU A 413 -39.69 -17.06 -6.41
N GLU A 414 -39.10 -16.75 -5.23
CA GLU A 414 -39.84 -16.20 -4.08
C GLU A 414 -40.55 -14.89 -4.45
N VAL A 415 -39.83 -13.94 -5.07
CA VAL A 415 -40.42 -12.66 -5.50
C VAL A 415 -41.62 -12.89 -6.46
N LYS A 416 -41.47 -13.73 -7.49
CA LYS A 416 -42.54 -14.05 -8.42
C LYS A 416 -43.77 -14.65 -7.72
N THR A 417 -43.53 -15.51 -6.74
CA THR A 417 -44.62 -16.15 -5.96
C THR A 417 -45.34 -15.15 -5.07
N LEU A 418 -44.59 -14.27 -4.40
CA LEU A 418 -45.14 -13.23 -3.52
C LEU A 418 -45.89 -12.13 -4.33
N GLU A 419 -45.37 -11.73 -5.48
CA GLU A 419 -46.07 -10.81 -6.38
C GLU A 419 -47.44 -11.37 -6.79
N HIS A 420 -47.49 -12.65 -7.13
CA HIS A 420 -48.76 -13.33 -7.41
C HIS A 420 -49.67 -13.43 -6.16
N SER A 421 -49.11 -13.67 -4.99
CA SER A 421 -49.83 -13.68 -3.70
C SER A 421 -50.48 -12.32 -3.42
N VAL A 422 -49.78 -11.21 -3.68
CA VAL A 422 -50.34 -9.85 -3.57
C VAL A 422 -51.56 -9.68 -4.49
N GLU A 423 -51.46 -10.12 -5.75
CA GLU A 423 -52.58 -10.03 -6.69
C GLU A 423 -53.80 -10.83 -6.21
N VAL A 424 -53.57 -12.07 -5.74
CA VAL A 424 -54.65 -12.94 -5.22
C VAL A 424 -55.22 -12.36 -3.93
N SER A 425 -54.43 -11.84 -3.01
CA SER A 425 -54.91 -11.25 -1.75
C SER A 425 -55.83 -10.04 -1.99
N HIS A 426 -55.47 -9.17 -2.94
CA HIS A 426 -56.32 -8.05 -3.34
C HIS A 426 -57.66 -8.51 -3.92
N GLN A 427 -57.67 -9.53 -4.82
CA GLN A 427 -58.88 -10.07 -5.38
C GLN A 427 -59.80 -10.69 -4.31
N LEU A 428 -59.22 -11.42 -3.36
CA LEU A 428 -59.96 -12.03 -2.25
C LEU A 428 -60.53 -10.96 -1.32
N TYR A 429 -59.77 -9.92 -0.99
CA TYR A 429 -60.22 -8.80 -0.16
C TYR A 429 -61.39 -8.05 -0.79
N MET A 430 -61.30 -7.71 -2.08
CA MET A 430 -62.39 -7.05 -2.80
C MET A 430 -63.67 -7.88 -2.85
N ASN A 431 -63.56 -9.21 -2.73
CA ASN A 431 -64.74 -10.12 -2.69
C ASN A 431 -65.14 -10.51 -1.25
N GLY A 432 -64.59 -9.85 -0.23
CA GLY A 432 -64.93 -10.09 1.17
C GLY A 432 -64.48 -11.48 1.69
N ARG A 433 -63.48 -12.09 1.04
CA ARG A 433 -62.94 -13.43 1.40
C ARG A 433 -61.58 -13.40 2.06
N ALA A 434 -60.96 -12.24 2.17
CA ALA A 434 -59.73 -11.99 2.90
C ALA A 434 -59.87 -10.74 3.77
N THR A 435 -59.08 -10.63 4.80
CA THR A 435 -59.02 -9.44 5.66
C THR A 435 -58.01 -8.43 5.11
N TYR A 436 -58.10 -7.18 5.58
CA TYR A 436 -57.06 -6.16 5.27
C TYR A 436 -55.66 -6.58 5.73
N LEU A 437 -55.57 -7.39 6.79
CA LEU A 437 -54.27 -7.90 7.30
C LEU A 437 -53.63 -8.84 6.29
N ASP A 438 -54.41 -9.70 5.63
CA ASP A 438 -53.86 -10.65 4.63
C ASP A 438 -53.26 -9.89 3.44
N VAL A 439 -53.89 -8.78 3.01
CA VAL A 439 -53.35 -7.91 1.94
C VAL A 439 -52.05 -7.21 2.40
N LEU A 440 -52.11 -6.59 3.59
CA LEU A 440 -50.98 -5.86 4.14
C LEU A 440 -49.74 -6.76 4.34
N GLU A 441 -49.95 -8.00 4.82
CA GLU A 441 -48.90 -8.98 5.00
C GLU A 441 -48.29 -9.41 3.66
N ALA A 442 -49.13 -9.75 2.67
CA ALA A 442 -48.70 -10.11 1.33
C ALA A 442 -47.88 -8.98 0.66
N GLU A 443 -48.34 -7.73 0.74
CA GLU A 443 -47.64 -6.56 0.19
C GLU A 443 -46.30 -6.33 0.86
N ARG A 444 -46.24 -6.46 2.19
CA ARG A 444 -45.00 -6.29 2.94
C ARG A 444 -43.98 -7.39 2.61
N ASP A 445 -44.42 -8.65 2.59
CA ASP A 445 -43.53 -9.77 2.29
C ASP A 445 -43.00 -9.67 0.85
N ALA A 446 -43.82 -9.23 -0.12
CA ALA A 446 -43.37 -8.98 -1.49
C ALA A 446 -42.37 -7.82 -1.56
N LEU A 447 -42.62 -6.73 -0.83
CA LEU A 447 -41.65 -5.62 -0.75
C LEU A 447 -40.30 -6.06 -0.18
N ASP A 448 -40.31 -6.76 0.95
CA ASP A 448 -39.11 -7.23 1.63
C ASP A 448 -38.33 -8.20 0.72
N ALA A 449 -38.99 -9.14 0.05
CA ALA A 449 -38.38 -10.06 -0.90
C ALA A 449 -37.75 -9.32 -2.12
N GLN A 450 -38.45 -8.31 -2.66
CA GLN A 450 -37.90 -7.49 -3.76
C GLN A 450 -36.66 -6.67 -3.32
N MET A 451 -36.70 -6.11 -2.10
CA MET A 451 -35.55 -5.40 -1.54
C MET A 451 -34.33 -6.31 -1.38
N GLU A 452 -34.54 -7.54 -0.88
CA GLU A 452 -33.48 -8.54 -0.74
C GLU A 452 -32.94 -9.03 -2.09
N LEU A 453 -33.81 -9.16 -3.11
CA LEU A 453 -33.39 -9.54 -4.46
C LEU A 453 -32.43 -8.49 -5.05
N LEU A 454 -32.75 -7.19 -4.91
CA LEU A 454 -31.88 -6.09 -5.35
C LEU A 454 -30.54 -6.10 -4.62
N GLU A 455 -30.55 -6.35 -3.30
CA GLU A 455 -29.34 -6.46 -2.50
C GLU A 455 -28.49 -7.66 -2.92
N THR A 456 -29.11 -8.82 -3.14
CA THR A 456 -28.42 -10.02 -3.61
C THR A 456 -27.76 -9.78 -4.97
N ARG A 457 -28.45 -9.07 -5.88
CA ARG A 457 -27.89 -8.70 -7.17
C ARG A 457 -26.66 -7.81 -7.05
N GLN A 458 -26.72 -6.81 -6.20
CA GLN A 458 -25.58 -5.94 -5.89
C GLN A 458 -24.40 -6.76 -5.31
N GLN A 459 -24.68 -7.69 -4.38
CA GLN A 459 -23.68 -8.56 -3.79
C GLN A 459 -23.03 -9.49 -4.82
N GLN A 460 -23.78 -10.02 -5.80
CA GLN A 460 -23.23 -10.81 -6.91
C GLN A 460 -22.23 -9.99 -7.73
N LEU A 461 -22.62 -8.79 -8.16
CA LEU A 461 -21.76 -7.93 -8.97
C LEU A 461 -20.50 -7.52 -8.20
N SER A 462 -20.65 -7.13 -6.93
CA SER A 462 -19.48 -6.80 -6.07
C SER A 462 -18.57 -8.00 -5.84
N CYS A 463 -19.13 -9.19 -5.64
CA CYS A 463 -18.35 -10.43 -5.47
C CYS A 463 -17.49 -10.74 -6.72
N VAL A 464 -18.06 -10.53 -7.91
CA VAL A 464 -17.36 -10.72 -9.19
C VAL A 464 -16.23 -9.71 -9.35
N VAL A 465 -16.43 -8.45 -8.95
CA VAL A 465 -15.38 -7.40 -8.93
C VAL A 465 -14.25 -7.75 -7.96
N ASP A 466 -14.60 -8.19 -6.75
CA ASP A 466 -13.62 -8.59 -5.75
C ASP A 466 -12.83 -9.83 -6.20
N LEU A 467 -13.50 -10.78 -6.85
CA LEU A 467 -12.84 -11.97 -7.41
C LEU A 467 -11.86 -11.56 -8.53
N TYR A 468 -12.26 -10.65 -9.42
CA TYR A 468 -11.40 -10.08 -10.45
C TYR A 468 -10.12 -9.48 -9.83
N ARG A 469 -10.28 -8.59 -8.82
CA ARG A 469 -9.16 -8.00 -8.09
C ARG A 469 -8.29 -9.05 -7.40
N SER A 470 -8.90 -10.06 -6.74
CA SER A 470 -8.18 -11.07 -5.95
C SER A 470 -7.32 -12.01 -6.81
N LEU A 471 -7.61 -12.11 -8.10
CA LEU A 471 -6.79 -12.86 -9.06
C LEU A 471 -5.61 -12.04 -9.60
N GLY A 472 -5.49 -10.75 -9.24
CA GLY A 472 -4.39 -9.89 -9.66
C GLY A 472 -4.61 -9.22 -11.01
N GLU A 473 -5.86 -9.06 -11.43
CA GLU A 473 -6.25 -8.46 -12.70
C GLU A 473 -6.65 -6.97 -12.60
#